data_ffd11c12efd4d03fcd4f7400dfe0dd37
#
_entry.id   ffd11c12efd4d03fcd4f7400dfe0dd37
#
_cell.length_a   1.000
_cell.length_b   1.000
_cell.length_c   1.000
_cell.angle_alpha   90.00
_cell.angle_beta   90.00
_cell.angle_gamma   90.00
#
_symmetry.space_group_name_H-M   'P 1'
#
loop_
_entity.id
_entity.type
_entity.pdbx_description
1 polymer ?
#
loop_
_entity_poly.entity_id
_entity_poly.type
_entity_poly.pdbx_seq_one_letter_code
_entity_poly.pdbx_strand_id
1 'polypeptide(L)'
;MTSKLPDWYSDVAKAGLPITLGIELLEVSGSRVVATMPVDERTRQPFGILHGGASIALAETVASFGAVASIDRERFVAVGQEINGNHIRPKLEGTVRAVGVPVHVGRTSQVWSIEITDEEGRLVCISRCTMAIVERR
;
A
#
# COMPACT_ATOMS: atom_id res chain seq x y z
N MET A 1 16.48 -7.78 -17.55
CA MET A 1 15.59 -8.08 -16.41
C MET A 1 14.21 -7.48 -16.64
N THR A 2 13.19 -8.25 -16.37
CA THR A 2 11.81 -7.78 -16.46
C THR A 2 11.49 -6.90 -15.25
N SER A 3 10.96 -5.71 -15.48
CA SER A 3 10.50 -4.85 -14.40
C SER A 3 9.33 -5.50 -13.67
N LYS A 4 9.29 -5.36 -12.34
CA LYS A 4 8.17 -5.80 -11.50
C LYS A 4 7.08 -4.76 -11.38
N LEU A 5 7.23 -3.62 -12.04
CA LEU A 5 6.24 -2.56 -12.09
C LEU A 5 5.60 -2.52 -13.47
N PRO A 6 4.28 -2.31 -13.55
CA PRO A 6 3.60 -2.21 -14.84
C PRO A 6 4.02 -0.95 -15.60
N ASP A 7 3.86 -0.98 -16.93
CA ASP A 7 4.29 0.12 -17.80
C ASP A 7 3.60 1.45 -17.46
N TRP A 8 2.35 1.39 -17.02
CA TRP A 8 1.57 2.59 -16.67
C TRP A 8 1.99 3.21 -15.33
N TYR A 9 2.77 2.52 -14.52
CA TYR A 9 3.13 2.99 -13.17
C TYR A 9 3.80 4.36 -13.19
N SER A 10 4.75 4.56 -14.09
CA SER A 10 5.49 5.83 -14.16
C SER A 10 4.60 7.03 -14.50
N ASP A 11 3.46 6.81 -15.15
CA ASP A 11 2.53 7.88 -15.51
C ASP A 11 1.74 8.38 -14.29
N VAL A 12 1.51 7.54 -13.30
CA VAL A 12 0.70 7.89 -12.14
C VAL A 12 1.54 8.16 -10.89
N ALA A 13 2.77 7.67 -10.82
CA ALA A 13 3.64 7.76 -9.64
C ALA A 13 4.46 9.06 -9.64
N LYS A 14 3.84 10.21 -9.85
CA LYS A 14 4.54 11.49 -10.00
C LYS A 14 4.34 12.45 -8.84
N ALA A 15 3.30 12.27 -8.05
CA ALA A 15 2.95 13.20 -6.97
C ALA A 15 2.00 12.53 -5.99
N GLY A 16 1.68 13.24 -4.94
CA GLY A 16 0.69 12.81 -3.97
C GLY A 16 1.30 12.28 -2.70
N LEU A 17 0.47 11.78 -1.82
CA LEU A 17 0.87 11.35 -0.49
C LEU A 17 1.97 10.28 -0.49
N PRO A 18 1.96 9.27 -1.36
CA PRO A 18 3.05 8.30 -1.36
C PRO A 18 4.41 8.93 -1.59
N ILE A 19 4.51 9.90 -2.50
CA ILE A 19 5.77 10.63 -2.74
C ILE A 19 6.17 11.42 -1.50
N THR A 20 5.23 12.12 -0.89
CA THR A 20 5.47 12.91 0.34
C THR A 20 6.02 12.06 1.47
N LEU A 21 5.49 10.85 1.64
CA LEU A 21 5.92 9.94 2.72
C LEU A 21 7.15 9.10 2.36
N GLY A 22 7.64 9.21 1.14
CA GLY A 22 8.79 8.42 0.69
C GLY A 22 8.47 6.96 0.40
N ILE A 23 7.21 6.65 0.10
CA ILE A 23 6.81 5.29 -0.25
C ILE A 23 7.35 4.93 -1.63
N GLU A 24 8.04 3.78 -1.71
CA GLU A 24 8.53 3.23 -2.96
C GLU A 24 7.84 1.91 -3.27
N LEU A 25 7.23 1.80 -4.44
CA LEU A 25 6.67 0.54 -4.93
C LEU A 25 7.78 -0.26 -5.59
N LEU A 26 7.96 -1.50 -5.16
CA LEU A 26 8.99 -2.41 -5.68
C LEU A 26 8.40 -3.47 -6.61
N GLU A 27 7.14 -3.83 -6.41
CA GLU A 27 6.44 -4.84 -7.20
C GLU A 27 4.96 -4.48 -7.18
N VAL A 28 4.33 -4.48 -8.36
CA VAL A 28 2.89 -4.21 -8.48
C VAL A 28 2.27 -5.18 -9.47
N SER A 29 1.34 -5.98 -8.98
CA SER A 29 0.49 -6.86 -9.82
C SER A 29 -0.85 -7.07 -9.11
N GLY A 30 -1.79 -7.66 -9.79
CA GLY A 30 -3.08 -8.01 -9.19
C GLY A 30 -3.00 -9.13 -8.15
N SER A 31 -1.87 -9.81 -8.04
CA SER A 31 -1.68 -10.92 -7.10
C SER A 31 -0.72 -10.60 -5.95
N ARG A 32 0.10 -9.54 -6.07
CA ARG A 32 1.06 -9.19 -5.04
C ARG A 32 1.58 -7.77 -5.26
N VAL A 33 1.66 -7.01 -4.19
CA VAL A 33 2.28 -5.68 -4.19
C VAL A 33 3.29 -5.60 -3.06
N VAL A 34 4.47 -5.06 -3.34
CA VAL A 34 5.52 -4.82 -2.35
C VAL A 34 5.93 -3.36 -2.40
N ALA A 35 6.01 -2.74 -1.23
CA ALA A 35 6.43 -1.35 -1.09
C ALA A 35 7.26 -1.17 0.17
N THR A 36 8.05 -0.11 0.21
CA THR A 36 8.80 0.30 1.40
C THR A 36 8.46 1.75 1.76
N MET A 37 8.69 2.10 3.02
CA MET A 37 8.51 3.46 3.52
C MET A 37 9.58 3.75 4.57
N PRO A 38 10.25 4.90 4.51
CA PRO A 38 11.20 5.27 5.54
C PRO A 38 10.49 5.62 6.85
N VAL A 39 11.18 5.41 7.96
CA VAL A 39 10.73 5.86 9.29
C VAL A 39 11.62 7.03 9.68
N ASP A 40 11.14 8.23 9.41
CA ASP A 40 11.88 9.49 9.63
C ASP A 40 10.89 10.61 9.99
N GLU A 41 11.33 11.86 9.91
CA GLU A 41 10.50 13.01 10.31
C GLU A 41 9.21 13.14 9.50
N ARG A 42 9.14 12.54 8.31
CA ARG A 42 7.92 12.57 7.46
C ARG A 42 6.86 11.61 7.97
N THR A 43 7.26 10.57 8.71
CA THR A 43 6.38 9.45 9.04
C THR A 43 6.29 9.16 10.55
N ARG A 44 7.01 9.91 11.39
CA ARG A 44 6.95 9.77 12.84
C ARG A 44 5.82 10.58 13.45
N GLN A 45 5.30 10.09 14.57
CA GLN A 45 4.38 10.84 15.42
C GLN A 45 5.21 11.63 16.47
N PRO A 46 4.57 12.52 17.26
CA PRO A 46 5.31 13.45 18.15
C PRO A 46 6.22 12.81 19.19
N PHE A 47 5.98 11.56 19.56
CA PHE A 47 6.79 10.86 20.56
C PHE A 47 7.97 10.08 19.96
N GLY A 48 8.20 10.21 18.64
CA GLY A 48 9.42 9.72 17.98
C GLY A 48 9.35 8.35 17.35
N ILE A 49 8.19 7.70 17.35
CA ILE A 49 8.00 6.41 16.68
C ILE A 49 7.15 6.59 15.41
N LEU A 50 7.16 5.57 14.56
CA LEU A 50 6.36 5.56 13.36
C LEU A 50 4.89 5.84 13.68
N HIS A 51 4.31 6.81 12.97
CA HIS A 51 2.90 7.17 13.11
C HIS A 51 2.03 6.04 12.56
N GLY A 52 1.03 5.59 13.34
CA GLY A 52 0.10 4.57 12.88
C GLY A 52 -0.61 4.93 11.59
N GLY A 53 -0.98 6.21 11.43
CA GLY A 53 -1.58 6.70 10.19
C GLY A 53 -0.66 6.58 8.97
N ALA A 54 0.66 6.68 9.17
CA ALA A 54 1.61 6.49 8.08
C ALA A 54 1.64 5.01 7.65
N SER A 55 1.59 4.08 8.59
CA SER A 55 1.46 2.65 8.28
C SER A 55 0.17 2.37 7.51
N ILE A 56 -0.94 2.99 7.92
CA ILE A 56 -2.23 2.83 7.22
C ILE A 56 -2.16 3.43 5.81
N ALA A 57 -1.51 4.58 5.64
CA ALA A 57 -1.32 5.17 4.31
C ALA A 57 -0.50 4.26 3.40
N LEU A 58 0.55 3.63 3.93
CA LEU A 58 1.35 2.64 3.19
C LEU A 58 0.49 1.45 2.79
N ALA A 59 -0.30 0.91 3.72
CA ALA A 59 -1.15 -0.25 3.47
C ALA A 59 -2.22 0.06 2.40
N GLU A 60 -2.86 1.21 2.48
CA GLU A 60 -3.88 1.59 1.49
C GLU A 60 -3.26 1.86 0.13
N THR A 61 -2.06 2.43 0.08
CA THR A 61 -1.31 2.62 -1.16
C THR A 61 -1.05 1.27 -1.84
N VAL A 62 -0.61 0.28 -1.07
CA VAL A 62 -0.36 -1.08 -1.57
C VAL A 62 -1.64 -1.70 -2.13
N ALA A 63 -2.73 -1.65 -1.37
CA ALA A 63 -4.02 -2.21 -1.81
C ALA A 63 -4.53 -1.50 -3.07
N SER A 64 -4.39 -0.17 -3.13
CA SER A 64 -4.84 0.61 -4.27
C SER A 64 -4.11 0.24 -5.55
N PHE A 65 -2.79 0.13 -5.51
CA PHE A 65 -2.01 -0.27 -6.69
C PHE A 65 -2.33 -1.70 -7.13
N GLY A 66 -2.53 -2.60 -6.18
CA GLY A 66 -2.90 -3.98 -6.50
C GLY A 66 -4.27 -4.06 -7.17
N ALA A 67 -5.24 -3.31 -6.65
CA ALA A 67 -6.57 -3.27 -7.23
C ALA A 67 -6.54 -2.66 -8.64
N VAL A 68 -5.81 -1.55 -8.84
CA VAL A 68 -5.66 -0.91 -10.15
C VAL A 68 -5.02 -1.87 -11.15
N ALA A 69 -4.04 -2.66 -10.71
CA ALA A 69 -3.34 -3.61 -11.58
C ALA A 69 -4.24 -4.79 -12.03
N SER A 70 -5.36 -5.02 -11.34
CA SER A 70 -6.24 -6.16 -11.61
C SER A 70 -7.52 -5.79 -12.35
N ILE A 71 -7.71 -4.52 -12.74
CA ILE A 71 -8.94 -4.06 -13.42
C ILE A 71 -8.62 -3.51 -14.81
N ASP A 72 -9.66 -3.42 -15.64
CA ASP A 72 -9.60 -2.70 -16.91
C ASP A 72 -9.66 -1.19 -16.60
N ARG A 73 -8.52 -0.53 -16.66
CA ARG A 73 -8.36 0.87 -16.29
C ARG A 73 -9.08 1.85 -17.22
N GLU A 74 -9.44 1.42 -18.42
CA GLU A 74 -10.22 2.25 -19.33
C GLU A 74 -11.69 2.32 -18.91
N ARG A 75 -12.19 1.25 -18.30
CA ARG A 75 -13.60 1.12 -17.91
C ARG A 75 -13.87 1.38 -16.43
N PHE A 76 -12.90 1.10 -15.57
CA PHE A 76 -13.10 1.10 -14.12
C PHE A 76 -12.04 1.91 -13.40
N VAL A 77 -12.40 2.36 -12.20
CA VAL A 77 -11.46 2.91 -11.21
C VAL A 77 -11.60 2.11 -9.92
N ALA A 78 -10.50 2.02 -9.18
CA ALA A 78 -10.47 1.41 -7.87
C ALA A 78 -10.29 2.51 -6.83
N VAL A 79 -11.16 2.55 -5.82
CA VAL A 79 -11.08 3.53 -4.74
C VAL A 79 -11.18 2.83 -3.39
N GLY A 80 -10.40 3.29 -2.41
CA GLY A 80 -10.45 2.77 -1.06
C GLY A 80 -11.81 3.04 -0.42
N GLN A 81 -12.39 2.02 0.19
CA GLN A 81 -13.69 2.11 0.82
C GLN A 81 -13.61 1.94 2.33
N GLU A 82 -12.78 1.03 2.80
CA GLU A 82 -12.59 0.78 4.22
C GLU A 82 -11.17 0.27 4.43
N ILE A 83 -10.55 0.71 5.50
CA ILE A 83 -9.24 0.19 5.90
C ILE A 83 -9.17 0.16 7.41
N ASN A 84 -8.54 -0.87 7.94
CA ASN A 84 -8.24 -1.00 9.36
C ASN A 84 -6.84 -1.53 9.52
N GLY A 85 -6.31 -1.44 10.74
CA GLY A 85 -4.99 -1.96 11.01
C GLY A 85 -4.78 -2.15 12.49
N ASN A 86 -3.94 -3.12 12.81
CA ASN A 86 -3.46 -3.37 14.17
C ASN A 86 -1.96 -3.09 14.20
N HIS A 87 -1.55 -2.14 15.04
CA HIS A 87 -0.16 -1.80 15.22
C HIS A 87 0.43 -2.70 16.29
N ILE A 88 1.34 -3.58 15.88
CA ILE A 88 1.83 -4.68 16.72
C ILE A 88 3.13 -4.30 17.42
N ARG A 89 4.01 -3.57 16.72
CA ARG A 89 5.34 -3.26 17.22
C ARG A 89 5.70 -1.81 16.87
N PRO A 90 6.23 -1.02 17.83
CA PRO A 90 6.73 0.31 17.49
C PRO A 90 7.99 0.21 16.62
N LYS A 91 8.19 1.23 15.80
CA LYS A 91 9.36 1.34 14.94
C LYS A 91 9.93 2.75 15.09
N LEU A 92 11.21 2.87 15.42
CA LEU A 92 11.81 4.16 15.76
C LEU A 92 12.52 4.79 14.56
N GLU A 93 13.14 3.98 13.72
CA GLU A 93 13.94 4.46 12.59
C GLU A 93 14.09 3.37 11.54
N GLY A 94 14.77 3.67 10.45
CA GLY A 94 15.02 2.71 9.39
C GLY A 94 13.89 2.68 8.38
N THR A 95 13.49 1.48 8.00
CA THR A 95 12.53 1.26 6.91
C THR A 95 11.55 0.16 7.28
N VAL A 96 10.30 0.33 6.88
CA VAL A 96 9.31 -0.74 6.92
C VAL A 96 8.98 -1.21 5.50
N ARG A 97 8.58 -2.47 5.39
CA ARG A 97 8.24 -3.12 4.14
C ARG A 97 6.82 -3.66 4.22
N ALA A 98 6.00 -3.30 3.25
CA ALA A 98 4.63 -3.77 3.14
C ALA A 98 4.52 -4.79 2.01
N VAL A 99 3.82 -5.89 2.29
CA VAL A 99 3.46 -6.89 1.29
C VAL A 99 1.96 -7.07 1.33
N GLY A 100 1.30 -6.80 0.20
CA GLY A 100 -0.13 -6.96 0.05
C GLY A 100 -0.48 -8.09 -0.89
N VAL A 101 -1.50 -8.87 -0.52
CA VAL A 101 -2.05 -9.93 -1.36
C VAL A 101 -3.58 -9.84 -1.32
N PRO A 102 -4.26 -10.18 -2.43
CA PRO A 102 -5.72 -10.14 -2.42
C PRO A 102 -6.29 -11.32 -1.63
N VAL A 103 -7.31 -11.03 -0.83
CA VAL A 103 -8.14 -12.04 -0.16
C VAL A 103 -9.35 -12.36 -1.03
N HIS A 104 -9.87 -11.34 -1.72
CA HIS A 104 -11.07 -11.45 -2.56
C HIS A 104 -10.93 -10.48 -3.73
N VAL A 105 -11.17 -10.95 -4.93
CA VAL A 105 -11.20 -10.12 -6.14
C VAL A 105 -12.57 -10.34 -6.79
N GLY A 106 -13.50 -9.45 -6.49
CA GLY A 106 -14.84 -9.48 -7.02
C GLY A 106 -15.04 -8.43 -8.11
N ARG A 107 -16.22 -8.45 -8.72
CA ARG A 107 -16.56 -7.53 -9.81
C ARG A 107 -16.70 -6.08 -9.32
N THR A 108 -17.23 -5.88 -8.12
CA THR A 108 -17.51 -4.54 -7.58
C THR A 108 -16.70 -4.21 -6.34
N SER A 109 -15.98 -5.17 -5.77
CA SER A 109 -15.14 -4.94 -4.60
C SER A 109 -13.98 -5.91 -4.56
N GLN A 110 -12.91 -5.49 -3.89
CA GLN A 110 -11.76 -6.33 -3.57
C GLN A 110 -11.42 -6.14 -2.10
N VAL A 111 -10.88 -7.19 -1.49
CA VAL A 111 -10.33 -7.13 -0.14
C VAL A 111 -8.88 -7.55 -0.22
N TRP A 112 -8.01 -6.71 0.29
CA TRP A 112 -6.56 -6.96 0.33
C TRP A 112 -6.09 -7.10 1.77
N SER A 113 -5.14 -8.00 1.99
CA SER A 113 -4.47 -8.18 3.27
C SER A 113 -3.03 -7.67 3.14
N ILE A 114 -2.59 -6.84 4.07
CA ILE A 114 -1.27 -6.21 4.02
C ILE A 114 -0.54 -6.48 5.33
N GLU A 115 0.68 -6.98 5.25
CA GLU A 115 1.57 -7.10 6.39
C GLU A 115 2.73 -6.13 6.23
N ILE A 116 2.99 -5.35 7.28
CA ILE A 116 4.11 -4.40 7.33
C ILE A 116 5.11 -4.94 8.34
N THR A 117 6.34 -5.12 7.90
CA THR A 117 7.42 -5.70 8.71
C THR A 117 8.63 -4.77 8.77
N ASP A 118 9.45 -4.96 9.80
CA ASP A 118 10.74 -4.27 9.91
C ASP A 118 11.83 -5.00 9.10
N GLU A 119 13.07 -4.50 9.18
CA GLU A 119 14.19 -5.07 8.43
C GLU A 119 14.55 -6.50 8.86
N GLU A 120 14.12 -6.92 10.03
CA GLU A 120 14.35 -8.28 10.55
C GLU A 120 13.16 -9.20 10.31
N GLY A 121 12.16 -8.72 9.57
CA GLY A 121 10.97 -9.51 9.25
C GLY A 121 9.93 -9.57 10.37
N ARG A 122 10.08 -8.76 11.43
CA ARG A 122 9.12 -8.74 12.53
C ARG A 122 7.92 -7.91 12.17
N LEU A 123 6.72 -8.37 12.55
CA LEU A 123 5.48 -7.70 12.22
C LEU A 123 5.35 -6.36 12.96
N VAL A 124 5.17 -5.28 12.21
CA VAL A 124 4.93 -3.93 12.72
C VAL A 124 3.44 -3.60 12.69
N CYS A 125 2.77 -3.95 11.60
CA CYS A 125 1.35 -3.66 11.42
C CYS A 125 0.73 -4.72 10.52
N ILE A 126 -0.51 -5.12 10.84
CA ILE A 126 -1.32 -5.94 9.95
C ILE A 126 -2.58 -5.16 9.60
N SER A 127 -2.94 -5.16 8.32
CA SER A 127 -4.01 -4.32 7.80
C SER A 127 -4.85 -5.09 6.81
N ARG A 128 -6.11 -4.68 6.70
CA ARG A 128 -7.02 -5.17 5.66
C ARG A 128 -7.71 -3.96 5.03
N CYS A 129 -7.76 -3.95 3.71
CA CYS A 129 -8.34 -2.85 2.96
C CYS A 129 -9.38 -3.36 1.96
N THR A 130 -10.55 -2.73 1.97
CA THR A 130 -11.60 -2.98 0.99
C THR A 130 -11.54 -1.89 -0.07
N MET A 131 -11.46 -2.31 -1.34
CA MET A 131 -11.45 -1.42 -2.50
C MET A 131 -12.77 -1.56 -3.24
N ALA A 132 -13.41 -0.43 -3.56
CA ALA A 132 -14.58 -0.41 -4.42
C ALA A 132 -14.11 -0.29 -5.88
N ILE A 133 -14.71 -1.09 -6.75
CA ILE A 133 -14.45 -1.07 -8.19
C ILE A 133 -15.68 -0.45 -8.84
N VAL A 134 -15.51 0.75 -9.39
CA VAL A 134 -16.62 1.52 -9.94
C VAL A 134 -16.36 1.88 -11.39
N GLU A 135 -17.44 2.01 -12.16
CA GLU A 135 -17.33 2.38 -13.56
C GLU A 135 -16.83 3.82 -13.69
N ARG A 136 -15.94 4.02 -14.65
CA ARG A 136 -15.43 5.34 -14.98
C ARG A 136 -16.54 6.14 -15.68
N ARG A 137 -16.71 7.38 -15.26
CA ARG A 137 -17.68 8.31 -15.86
C ARG A 137 -17.15 8.93 -17.14
#